data_d3d03c1d9ce32b93d56c2134a9003903
#
_entry.id   d3d03c1d9ce32b93d56c2134a9003903
#
_cell.length_a   1.000
_cell.length_b   1.000
_cell.length_c   1.000
_cell.angle_alpha   90.00
_cell.angle_beta   90.00
_cell.angle_gamma   90.00
#
_symmetry.space_group_name_H-M   'P 1'
#
loop_
_entity.id
_entity.type
_entity.pdbx_description
1 polymer ?
#
loop_
_entity_poly.entity_id
_entity_poly.type
_entity_poly.pdbx_seq_one_letter_code
_entity_poly.pdbx_strand_id
1 'polypeptide(L)'
;MPSTAASQLVAAKGGSFLVENRTPTEVFTPEDLSEEQRQMAATVAQFARDEILPAAEEIEEKKPGVLAALMRKAAELGFASVDIPEEYGGLGMDKTTSTLITDHLSVLASFSTAFGAHIGIATLPLVWYGSEEQKQRYLPKLASGEWLGAYGLSEASSGSDAMNIRTRATLSADGTTYTLNGEKMWITNCGIAGLYTVFAKIDGEKFSAFLIERDTPGLTVGAEEHKLGIRGSSTCPLVLQDCKVPAGNLLGEPGKGHHIAFNVLNVGRFKLGVACIGGARHALAHTIEYAKQRKAFGKAIAEFGLIQRKIAQGATQLYAAESMAYRTVGMIDASLEQLGDHASRSSREIQKCIEEYAVECSILKVYGSEMLTVVADELIATMGGYGYVEEYPAERFYRDARINRIFEGTNEINRLIITGWLMKRALSGDLPLLGAIKTLMDEVTQPPSLDGSVDMGEALARESELLAALKKIALFAAGVASQRFMAALQEQQEVMADLADIITQVFALESALLRARKLGRSGKHSAKVAADMTGLLADESVAMAEQAAKRVLAACGEGDMLRTQLAILRRLARFTPADSVGLSRAVARECIQAGKYPLQ
;
A
#
# COMPACT_ATOMS: atom_id res chain seq x y z
N MET A 1 15.00 26.51 2.46
CA MET A 1 14.56 26.63 3.88
C MET A 1 13.54 25.52 4.10
N PRO A 2 13.65 24.69 5.15
CA PRO A 2 12.65 23.65 5.38
C PRO A 2 11.28 24.29 5.61
N SER A 3 10.26 23.70 5.00
CA SER A 3 8.85 24.08 5.13
C SER A 3 8.45 24.10 6.60
N THR A 4 7.84 25.20 7.05
CA THR A 4 7.38 25.42 8.43
C THR A 4 6.30 24.43 8.91
N ALA A 5 5.77 23.55 8.05
CA ALA A 5 4.81 22.53 8.41
C ALA A 5 5.45 21.20 8.86
N ALA A 6 6.63 20.86 8.36
CA ALA A 6 7.33 19.61 8.72
C ALA A 6 7.86 19.59 10.18
N SER A 7 8.11 20.76 10.79
CA SER A 7 8.70 20.87 12.13
C SER A 7 7.78 20.49 13.31
N GLN A 8 6.54 20.12 13.07
CA GLN A 8 5.58 19.68 14.10
C GLN A 8 5.18 18.20 14.00
N LEU A 9 5.60 17.50 12.95
CA LEU A 9 5.32 16.09 12.80
C LEU A 9 6.20 15.28 13.74
N VAL A 10 5.59 14.61 14.69
CA VAL A 10 6.29 13.68 15.59
C VAL A 10 6.28 12.31 14.95
N ALA A 11 7.45 11.72 14.74
CA ALA A 11 7.56 10.33 14.32
C ALA A 11 6.87 9.42 15.37
N ALA A 12 5.68 8.94 15.05
CA ALA A 12 4.94 8.02 15.88
C ALA A 12 5.53 6.62 15.74
N LYS A 13 5.50 5.81 16.78
CA LYS A 13 5.83 4.38 16.65
C LYS A 13 4.80 3.67 15.79
N GLY A 14 5.25 2.79 14.90
CA GLY A 14 4.36 1.96 14.09
C GLY A 14 3.46 1.09 14.97
N GLY A 15 2.16 1.03 14.65
CA GLY A 15 1.15 0.34 15.46
C GLY A 15 0.65 1.11 16.68
N SER A 16 1.25 2.27 17.04
CA SER A 16 0.83 3.04 18.23
C SER A 16 -0.59 3.59 18.14
N PHE A 17 -1.16 3.69 16.97
CA PHE A 17 -2.55 4.14 16.75
C PHE A 17 -3.61 3.31 17.48
N LEU A 18 -3.27 2.10 17.93
CA LEU A 18 -4.17 1.26 18.74
C LEU A 18 -4.29 1.73 20.19
N VAL A 19 -3.26 2.38 20.72
CA VAL A 19 -3.14 2.72 22.15
C VAL A 19 -2.91 4.20 22.41
N GLU A 20 -2.50 4.96 21.39
CA GLU A 20 -2.29 6.40 21.48
C GLU A 20 -3.39 7.16 20.74
N ASN A 21 -3.68 8.37 21.19
CA ASN A 21 -4.53 9.30 20.48
C ASN A 21 -3.66 10.39 19.87
N ARG A 22 -3.95 10.76 18.62
CA ARG A 22 -3.26 11.83 17.91
C ARG A 22 -4.15 13.03 17.69
N THR A 23 -3.54 14.18 17.54
CA THR A 23 -4.20 15.41 17.13
C THR A 23 -4.09 15.63 15.62
N PRO A 24 -4.98 16.42 15.00
CA PRO A 24 -4.92 16.70 13.56
C PRO A 24 -3.60 17.32 13.10
N THR A 25 -2.89 18.05 13.96
CA THR A 25 -1.61 18.71 13.63
C THR A 25 -0.41 17.78 13.67
N GLU A 26 -0.54 16.59 14.27
CA GLU A 26 0.51 15.60 14.36
C GLU A 26 0.53 14.63 13.17
N VAL A 27 -0.45 14.69 12.26
CA VAL A 27 -0.53 13.82 11.10
C VAL A 27 -0.34 14.60 9.80
N PHE A 28 0.43 14.02 8.89
CA PHE A 28 0.60 14.55 7.54
C PHE A 28 -0.61 14.15 6.67
N THR A 29 -1.07 15.08 5.84
CA THR A 29 -2.23 14.89 4.95
C THR A 29 -1.94 15.53 3.58
N PRO A 30 -2.69 15.22 2.51
CA PRO A 30 -2.49 15.86 1.21
C PRO A 30 -2.56 17.40 1.25
N GLU A 31 -3.24 17.94 2.25
CA GLU A 31 -3.39 19.38 2.42
C GLU A 31 -2.09 20.07 2.90
N ASP A 32 -1.11 19.29 3.41
CA ASP A 32 0.19 19.77 3.91
C ASP A 32 1.29 19.79 2.84
N LEU A 33 1.00 19.33 1.64
CA LEU A 33 1.96 19.32 0.54
C LEU A 33 2.55 20.71 0.31
N SER A 34 3.88 20.77 0.12
CA SER A 34 4.56 22.01 -0.26
C SER A 34 4.17 22.44 -1.68
N GLU A 35 4.51 23.67 -2.04
CA GLU A 35 4.26 24.17 -3.40
C GLU A 35 5.07 23.36 -4.43
N GLU A 36 6.32 23.00 -4.12
CA GLU A 36 7.17 22.17 -4.96
C GLU A 36 6.57 20.77 -5.17
N GLN A 37 6.08 20.14 -4.09
CA GLN A 37 5.40 18.86 -4.16
C GLN A 37 4.12 18.92 -4.99
N ARG A 38 3.32 19.98 -4.86
CA ARG A 38 2.12 20.20 -5.71
C ARG A 38 2.49 20.40 -7.18
N GLN A 39 3.55 21.13 -7.46
CA GLN A 39 4.04 21.33 -8.81
C GLN A 39 4.55 20.02 -9.42
N MET A 40 5.28 19.19 -8.65
CA MET A 40 5.68 17.86 -9.07
C MET A 40 4.45 17.00 -9.40
N ALA A 41 3.47 16.95 -8.50
CA ALA A 41 2.22 16.20 -8.72
C ALA A 41 1.50 16.63 -10.00
N ALA A 42 1.42 17.95 -10.26
CA ALA A 42 0.81 18.50 -11.47
C ALA A 42 1.58 18.07 -12.73
N THR A 43 2.90 18.11 -12.70
CA THR A 43 3.78 17.68 -13.82
C THR A 43 3.60 16.20 -14.12
N VAL A 44 3.58 15.35 -13.09
CA VAL A 44 3.35 13.90 -13.23
C VAL A 44 1.95 13.62 -13.78
N ALA A 45 0.92 14.31 -13.27
CA ALA A 45 -0.45 14.16 -13.75
C ALA A 45 -0.59 14.61 -15.20
N GLN A 46 0.14 15.65 -15.62
CA GLN A 46 0.17 16.10 -17.01
C GLN A 46 0.81 15.04 -17.90
N PHE A 47 1.98 14.53 -17.53
CA PHE A 47 2.65 13.45 -18.29
C PHE A 47 1.73 12.21 -18.40
N ALA A 48 1.07 11.81 -17.34
CA ALA A 48 0.15 10.68 -17.35
C ALA A 48 -0.99 10.87 -18.35
N ARG A 49 -1.58 12.06 -18.39
CA ARG A 49 -2.68 12.39 -19.28
C ARG A 49 -2.25 12.54 -20.74
N ASP A 50 -1.10 13.21 -20.99
CA ASP A 50 -0.69 13.62 -22.31
C ASP A 50 0.16 12.55 -23.04
N GLU A 51 0.81 11.64 -22.29
CA GLU A 51 1.72 10.63 -22.86
C GLU A 51 1.26 9.18 -22.57
N ILE A 52 0.86 8.86 -21.33
CA ILE A 52 0.53 7.46 -20.96
C ILE A 52 -0.84 7.06 -21.47
N LEU A 53 -1.88 7.86 -21.18
CA LEU A 53 -3.26 7.50 -21.56
C LEU A 53 -3.46 7.39 -23.07
N PRO A 54 -2.91 8.28 -23.93
CA PRO A 54 -3.02 8.12 -25.37
C PRO A 54 -2.34 6.86 -25.93
N ALA A 55 -1.30 6.37 -25.26
CA ALA A 55 -0.57 5.16 -25.65
C ALA A 55 -1.13 3.87 -25.03
N ALA A 56 -2.24 3.93 -24.28
CA ALA A 56 -2.75 2.81 -23.49
C ALA A 56 -2.98 1.54 -24.31
N GLU A 57 -3.59 1.63 -25.49
CA GLU A 57 -3.83 0.47 -26.37
C GLU A 57 -2.52 -0.13 -26.87
N GLU A 58 -1.59 0.72 -27.35
CA GLU A 58 -0.28 0.26 -27.83
C GLU A 58 0.53 -0.43 -26.74
N ILE A 59 0.41 0.05 -25.48
CA ILE A 59 1.01 -0.58 -24.31
C ILE A 59 0.36 -1.94 -24.07
N GLU A 60 -0.97 -2.02 -24.02
CA GLU A 60 -1.69 -3.27 -23.73
C GLU A 60 -1.47 -4.35 -24.83
N GLU A 61 -1.30 -3.95 -26.07
CA GLU A 61 -0.91 -4.81 -27.18
C GLU A 61 0.58 -5.20 -27.17
N LYS A 62 1.36 -4.68 -26.22
CA LYS A 62 2.82 -4.86 -26.14
C LYS A 62 3.54 -4.44 -27.44
N LYS A 63 3.10 -3.35 -28.05
CA LYS A 63 3.77 -2.81 -29.25
C LYS A 63 5.25 -2.56 -28.92
N PRO A 64 6.19 -3.11 -29.74
CA PRO A 64 7.60 -3.08 -29.41
C PRO A 64 8.13 -1.67 -29.15
N GLY A 65 8.82 -1.49 -28.01
CA GLY A 65 9.50 -0.26 -27.65
C GLY A 65 8.62 0.83 -27.02
N VAL A 66 7.28 0.78 -27.12
CA VAL A 66 6.38 1.84 -26.61
C VAL A 66 6.50 2.01 -25.11
N LEU A 67 6.34 0.94 -24.34
CA LEU A 67 6.47 0.99 -22.89
C LEU A 67 7.85 1.48 -22.45
N ALA A 68 8.92 0.94 -23.01
CA ALA A 68 10.29 1.32 -22.66
C ALA A 68 10.60 2.78 -23.01
N ALA A 69 10.08 3.28 -24.14
CA ALA A 69 10.24 4.69 -24.53
C ALA A 69 9.53 5.64 -23.57
N LEU A 70 8.30 5.30 -23.14
CA LEU A 70 7.57 6.09 -22.13
C LEU A 70 8.24 6.07 -20.77
N MET A 71 8.79 4.92 -20.35
CA MET A 71 9.55 4.83 -19.09
C MET A 71 10.82 5.69 -19.16
N ARG A 72 11.49 5.77 -20.30
CA ARG A 72 12.65 6.65 -20.51
C ARG A 72 12.24 8.11 -20.45
N LYS A 73 11.14 8.51 -21.12
CA LYS A 73 10.62 9.88 -21.02
C LYS A 73 10.29 10.26 -19.57
N ALA A 74 9.69 9.35 -18.78
CA ALA A 74 9.44 9.57 -17.37
C ALA A 74 10.74 9.74 -16.57
N ALA A 75 11.79 9.00 -16.91
CA ALA A 75 13.11 9.14 -16.31
C ALA A 75 13.78 10.48 -16.68
N GLU A 76 13.67 10.94 -17.93
CA GLU A 76 14.15 12.26 -18.38
C GLU A 76 13.51 13.43 -17.62
N LEU A 77 12.26 13.24 -17.16
CA LEU A 77 11.55 14.19 -16.27
C LEU A 77 11.96 14.04 -14.78
N GLY A 78 12.90 13.15 -14.47
CA GLY A 78 13.38 12.90 -13.12
C GLY A 78 12.53 11.93 -12.28
N PHE A 79 11.42 11.40 -12.82
CA PHE A 79 10.51 10.55 -12.02
C PHE A 79 11.14 9.22 -11.60
N ALA A 80 12.13 8.71 -12.34
CA ALA A 80 12.82 7.46 -12.01
C ALA A 80 13.96 7.65 -10.99
N SER A 81 14.38 8.88 -10.73
CA SER A 81 15.59 9.19 -9.98
C SER A 81 15.37 9.76 -8.58
N VAL A 82 14.10 9.93 -8.16
CA VAL A 82 13.72 10.59 -6.89
C VAL A 82 14.24 9.88 -5.63
N ASP A 83 14.32 8.56 -5.65
CA ASP A 83 14.81 7.74 -4.54
C ASP A 83 16.32 7.45 -4.62
N ILE A 84 17.01 7.91 -5.69
CA ILE A 84 18.46 7.72 -5.91
C ILE A 84 19.20 8.96 -5.40
N PRO A 85 20.29 8.81 -4.62
CA PRO A 85 21.10 9.94 -4.17
C PRO A 85 21.70 10.75 -5.33
N GLU A 86 21.90 12.06 -5.11
CA GLU A 86 22.42 12.99 -6.12
C GLU A 86 23.81 12.61 -6.66
N GLU A 87 24.67 12.06 -5.81
CA GLU A 87 26.01 11.59 -6.16
C GLU A 87 26.04 10.48 -7.21
N TYR A 88 24.90 9.78 -7.41
CA TYR A 88 24.72 8.75 -8.44
C TYR A 88 23.77 9.20 -9.56
N GLY A 89 23.55 10.50 -9.72
CA GLY A 89 22.70 11.06 -10.77
C GLY A 89 21.21 11.05 -10.44
N GLY A 90 20.84 10.89 -9.16
CA GLY A 90 19.48 10.95 -8.68
C GLY A 90 19.07 12.36 -8.26
N LEU A 91 17.85 12.48 -7.70
CA LEU A 91 17.31 13.72 -7.12
C LEU A 91 17.28 13.69 -5.58
N GLY A 92 17.45 12.55 -4.94
CA GLY A 92 17.52 12.41 -3.49
C GLY A 92 16.35 13.03 -2.72
N MET A 93 15.11 12.93 -3.27
CA MET A 93 13.95 13.61 -2.70
C MET A 93 13.31 12.81 -1.55
N ASP A 94 12.35 13.44 -0.86
CA ASP A 94 11.57 12.82 0.21
C ASP A 94 10.64 11.70 -0.29
N LYS A 95 10.15 10.88 0.64
CA LYS A 95 9.25 9.76 0.30
C LYS A 95 7.84 10.25 -0.07
N THR A 96 7.45 11.42 0.39
CA THR A 96 6.21 12.09 -0.03
C THR A 96 6.24 12.38 -1.53
N THR A 97 7.33 12.93 -2.06
CA THR A 97 7.48 13.17 -3.51
C THR A 97 7.45 11.86 -4.31
N SER A 98 8.15 10.82 -3.84
CA SER A 98 8.09 9.49 -4.46
C SER A 98 6.68 8.88 -4.44
N THR A 99 5.90 9.18 -3.39
CA THR A 99 4.49 8.78 -3.25
C THR A 99 3.61 9.49 -4.27
N LEU A 100 3.76 10.81 -4.44
CA LEU A 100 3.02 11.60 -5.44
C LEU A 100 3.25 11.10 -6.87
N ILE A 101 4.48 10.76 -7.23
CA ILE A 101 4.81 10.18 -8.53
C ILE A 101 4.07 8.86 -8.72
N THR A 102 4.10 7.97 -7.73
CA THR A 102 3.41 6.68 -7.79
C THR A 102 1.90 6.86 -7.95
N ASP A 103 1.28 7.76 -7.17
CA ASP A 103 -0.15 8.05 -7.20
C ASP A 103 -0.60 8.54 -8.58
N HIS A 104 0.07 9.57 -9.09
CA HIS A 104 -0.36 10.22 -10.35
C HIS A 104 0.01 9.46 -11.62
N LEU A 105 1.02 8.58 -11.61
CA LEU A 105 1.32 7.68 -12.73
C LEU A 105 0.37 6.47 -12.81
N SER A 106 -0.43 6.22 -11.78
CA SER A 106 -1.27 5.01 -11.69
C SER A 106 -2.60 5.12 -12.45
N VAL A 107 -2.62 5.83 -13.57
CA VAL A 107 -3.77 5.94 -14.49
C VAL A 107 -3.90 4.74 -15.42
N LEU A 108 -2.80 4.03 -15.69
CA LEU A 108 -2.74 2.80 -16.47
C LEU A 108 -1.90 1.76 -15.72
N ALA A 109 -2.54 0.67 -15.28
CA ALA A 109 -1.92 -0.29 -14.38
C ALA A 109 -0.70 -1.01 -15.01
N SER A 110 -0.70 -1.29 -16.31
CA SER A 110 0.45 -1.89 -17.02
C SER A 110 1.69 -0.99 -16.95
N PHE A 111 1.52 0.33 -17.15
CA PHE A 111 2.61 1.28 -17.04
C PHE A 111 3.07 1.43 -15.59
N SER A 112 2.14 1.67 -14.66
CA SER A 112 2.49 1.90 -13.25
C SER A 112 3.15 0.69 -12.59
N THR A 113 2.75 -0.53 -12.97
CA THR A 113 3.41 -1.76 -12.51
C THR A 113 4.84 -1.87 -13.03
N ALA A 114 5.06 -1.63 -14.31
CA ALA A 114 6.40 -1.67 -14.91
C ALA A 114 7.32 -0.59 -14.31
N PHE A 115 6.82 0.64 -14.19
CA PHE A 115 7.56 1.77 -13.64
C PHE A 115 7.83 1.59 -12.14
N GLY A 116 6.82 1.18 -11.37
CA GLY A 116 6.96 0.89 -9.94
C GLY A 116 7.95 -0.25 -9.63
N ALA A 117 7.96 -1.30 -10.45
CA ALA A 117 8.95 -2.37 -10.34
C ALA A 117 10.38 -1.86 -10.59
N HIS A 118 10.56 -0.98 -11.58
CA HIS A 118 11.85 -0.38 -11.88
C HIS A 118 12.35 0.50 -10.73
N ILE A 119 11.61 1.53 -10.34
CA ILE A 119 12.05 2.50 -9.33
C ILE A 119 12.05 1.95 -7.89
N GLY A 120 11.19 0.95 -7.61
CA GLY A 120 11.03 0.34 -6.30
C GLY A 120 11.90 -0.89 -6.13
N ILE A 121 11.31 -2.05 -6.38
CA ILE A 121 11.90 -3.34 -6.00
C ILE A 121 13.19 -3.70 -6.77
N ALA A 122 13.44 -3.13 -7.95
CA ALA A 122 14.67 -3.37 -8.71
C ALA A 122 15.81 -2.40 -8.36
N THR A 123 15.51 -1.11 -8.15
CA THR A 123 16.53 -0.07 -7.92
C THR A 123 16.90 0.07 -6.45
N LEU A 124 15.93 0.05 -5.52
CA LEU A 124 16.20 0.26 -4.09
C LEU A 124 17.14 -0.78 -3.45
N PRO A 125 17.14 -2.07 -3.85
CA PRO A 125 18.16 -3.01 -3.38
C PRO A 125 19.58 -2.50 -3.59
N LEU A 126 19.85 -1.95 -4.78
CA LEU A 126 21.16 -1.41 -5.13
C LEU A 126 21.47 -0.12 -4.36
N VAL A 127 20.50 0.78 -4.21
CA VAL A 127 20.65 2.02 -3.41
C VAL A 127 21.06 1.70 -1.98
N TRP A 128 20.44 0.69 -1.37
CA TRP A 128 20.62 0.39 0.05
C TRP A 128 21.74 -0.59 0.37
N TYR A 129 22.04 -1.53 -0.52
CA TYR A 129 22.96 -2.64 -0.24
C TYR A 129 24.12 -2.74 -1.23
N GLY A 130 24.11 -1.91 -2.28
CA GLY A 130 25.19 -1.86 -3.26
C GLY A 130 26.51 -1.37 -2.65
N SER A 131 27.63 -1.95 -3.11
CA SER A 131 28.94 -1.34 -2.88
C SER A 131 29.06 -0.02 -3.66
N GLU A 132 30.01 0.80 -3.29
CA GLU A 132 30.27 2.08 -3.99
C GLU A 132 30.49 1.86 -5.50
N GLU A 133 31.28 0.85 -5.86
CA GLU A 133 31.53 0.48 -7.24
C GLU A 133 30.23 0.05 -7.97
N GLN A 134 29.38 -0.75 -7.34
CA GLN A 134 28.10 -1.16 -7.90
C GLN A 134 27.15 0.03 -8.11
N LYS A 135 27.06 0.93 -7.13
CA LYS A 135 26.23 2.13 -7.21
C LYS A 135 26.69 3.05 -8.34
N GLN A 136 27.96 3.37 -8.40
CA GLN A 136 28.53 4.21 -9.47
C GLN A 136 28.34 3.61 -10.87
N ARG A 137 28.43 2.28 -10.97
CA ARG A 137 28.28 1.59 -12.26
C ARG A 137 26.85 1.53 -12.76
N TYR A 138 25.87 1.32 -11.88
CA TYR A 138 24.52 0.94 -12.28
C TYR A 138 23.46 2.02 -11.99
N LEU A 139 23.56 2.78 -10.88
CA LEU A 139 22.52 3.76 -10.53
C LEU A 139 22.34 4.87 -11.58
N PRO A 140 23.38 5.45 -12.20
CA PRO A 140 23.18 6.46 -13.24
C PRO A 140 22.38 5.94 -14.44
N LYS A 141 22.58 4.67 -14.82
CA LYS A 141 21.86 4.04 -15.93
C LYS A 141 20.40 3.76 -15.59
N LEU A 142 20.10 3.41 -14.32
CA LEU A 142 18.74 3.21 -13.84
C LEU A 142 18.03 4.56 -13.66
N ALA A 143 18.70 5.58 -13.15
CA ALA A 143 18.17 6.92 -12.97
C ALA A 143 17.75 7.57 -14.30
N SER A 144 18.57 7.42 -15.34
CA SER A 144 18.30 7.96 -16.69
C SER A 144 17.31 7.13 -17.52
N GLY A 145 16.97 5.92 -17.08
CA GLY A 145 16.16 4.98 -17.86
C GLY A 145 16.92 4.37 -19.06
N GLU A 146 18.25 4.55 -19.16
CA GLU A 146 19.08 3.84 -20.13
C GLU A 146 18.94 2.33 -19.94
N TRP A 147 19.00 1.89 -18.70
CA TRP A 147 18.66 0.53 -18.28
C TRP A 147 17.42 0.53 -17.40
N LEU A 148 16.56 -0.45 -17.64
CA LEU A 148 15.43 -0.75 -16.75
C LEU A 148 15.82 -1.89 -15.81
N GLY A 149 15.28 -1.87 -14.61
CA GLY A 149 15.54 -2.88 -13.61
C GLY A 149 14.41 -3.92 -13.50
N ALA A 150 14.78 -5.15 -13.15
CA ALA A 150 13.87 -6.23 -12.81
C ALA A 150 14.30 -6.92 -11.51
N TYR A 151 13.35 -7.60 -10.84
CA TYR A 151 13.53 -8.24 -9.54
C TYR A 151 13.14 -9.72 -9.59
N GLY A 152 14.12 -10.60 -9.54
CA GLY A 152 13.98 -12.04 -9.71
C GLY A 152 14.00 -12.80 -8.38
N LEU A 153 12.86 -12.85 -7.66
CA LEU A 153 12.70 -13.59 -6.41
C LEU A 153 11.92 -14.89 -6.61
N SER A 154 10.70 -14.78 -7.15
CA SER A 154 9.74 -15.89 -7.25
C SER A 154 10.20 -17.02 -8.15
N GLU A 155 9.85 -18.24 -7.79
CA GLU A 155 10.09 -19.47 -8.56
C GLU A 155 8.78 -20.29 -8.64
N ALA A 156 8.71 -21.29 -9.50
CA ALA A 156 7.55 -22.19 -9.62
C ALA A 156 7.16 -22.86 -8.28
N SER A 157 8.12 -23.08 -7.40
CA SER A 157 7.92 -23.71 -6.08
C SER A 157 7.95 -22.73 -4.90
N SER A 158 8.16 -21.44 -5.14
CA SER A 158 8.39 -20.45 -4.10
C SER A 158 7.79 -19.10 -4.46
N GLY A 159 6.60 -18.83 -3.94
CA GLY A 159 5.91 -17.53 -4.00
C GLY A 159 5.87 -16.88 -2.62
N SER A 160 4.82 -17.16 -1.83
CA SER A 160 4.68 -16.65 -0.46
C SER A 160 5.81 -17.14 0.48
N ASP A 161 6.27 -18.38 0.31
CA ASP A 161 7.44 -18.90 1.01
C ASP A 161 8.72 -18.50 0.27
N ALA A 162 9.01 -17.19 0.30
CA ALA A 162 10.10 -16.58 -0.47
C ALA A 162 11.50 -17.07 -0.10
N MET A 163 11.68 -17.60 1.12
CA MET A 163 12.98 -18.16 1.56
C MET A 163 13.27 -19.55 0.98
N ASN A 164 12.27 -20.23 0.45
CA ASN A 164 12.39 -21.61 -0.05
C ASN A 164 12.70 -21.71 -1.54
N ILE A 165 13.45 -20.74 -2.08
CA ILE A 165 13.94 -20.77 -3.46
C ILE A 165 14.92 -21.93 -3.68
N ARG A 166 15.00 -22.42 -4.93
CA ARG A 166 15.87 -23.50 -5.36
C ARG A 166 17.03 -23.08 -6.25
N THR A 167 17.00 -21.86 -6.81
CA THR A 167 18.12 -21.29 -7.57
C THR A 167 19.39 -21.33 -6.73
N ARG A 168 20.47 -21.88 -7.30
CA ARG A 168 21.76 -22.07 -6.62
C ARG A 168 22.84 -21.19 -7.24
N ALA A 169 23.79 -20.77 -6.41
CA ALA A 169 25.01 -20.10 -6.81
C ALA A 169 26.21 -20.86 -6.24
N THR A 170 27.21 -21.15 -7.06
CA THR A 170 28.44 -21.82 -6.65
C THR A 170 29.62 -20.93 -6.98
N LEU A 171 30.48 -20.64 -6.00
CA LEU A 171 31.69 -19.85 -6.20
C LEU A 171 32.78 -20.70 -6.88
N SER A 172 33.45 -20.12 -7.88
CA SER A 172 34.62 -20.75 -8.52
C SER A 172 35.77 -20.94 -7.55
N ALA A 173 36.66 -21.89 -7.83
CA ALA A 173 37.79 -22.22 -6.96
C ALA A 173 38.76 -21.02 -6.76
N ASP A 174 38.88 -20.12 -7.74
CA ASP A 174 39.67 -18.89 -7.68
C ASP A 174 38.96 -17.72 -6.99
N GLY A 175 37.67 -17.89 -6.58
CA GLY A 175 36.89 -16.89 -5.88
C GLY A 175 36.43 -15.72 -6.74
N THR A 176 36.56 -15.76 -8.07
CA THR A 176 36.29 -14.60 -8.94
C THR A 176 34.90 -14.60 -9.56
N THR A 177 34.23 -15.75 -9.62
CA THR A 177 32.98 -15.90 -10.38
C THR A 177 32.00 -16.84 -9.67
N TYR A 178 30.74 -16.45 -9.60
CA TYR A 178 29.64 -17.34 -9.24
C TYR A 178 29.01 -17.95 -10.50
N THR A 179 28.70 -19.23 -10.43
CA THR A 179 27.90 -19.94 -11.43
C THR A 179 26.49 -20.11 -10.88
N LEU A 180 25.50 -19.50 -11.52
CA LEU A 180 24.10 -19.57 -11.11
C LEU A 180 23.33 -20.54 -11.98
N ASN A 181 22.49 -21.38 -11.34
CA ASN A 181 21.59 -22.32 -12.00
C ASN A 181 20.21 -22.29 -11.33
N GLY A 182 19.16 -22.12 -12.14
CA GLY A 182 17.77 -22.08 -11.70
C GLY A 182 16.87 -21.30 -12.64
N GLU A 183 15.63 -21.13 -12.22
CA GLU A 183 14.60 -20.41 -12.99
C GLU A 183 13.77 -19.51 -12.08
N LYS A 184 13.55 -18.27 -12.51
CA LYS A 184 12.64 -17.32 -11.88
C LYS A 184 11.40 -17.15 -12.72
N MET A 185 10.23 -16.99 -12.08
CA MET A 185 8.94 -16.89 -12.76
C MET A 185 8.24 -15.57 -12.46
N TRP A 186 7.44 -15.14 -13.43
CA TRP A 186 6.59 -13.95 -13.35
C TRP A 186 7.35 -12.66 -13.07
N ILE A 187 8.51 -12.50 -13.69
CA ILE A 187 9.38 -11.35 -13.43
C ILE A 187 8.94 -10.16 -14.27
N THR A 188 8.44 -9.13 -13.58
CA THR A 188 8.07 -7.85 -14.21
C THR A 188 9.30 -7.17 -14.81
N ASN A 189 9.13 -6.55 -15.96
CA ASN A 189 10.18 -5.93 -16.79
C ASN A 189 11.20 -6.92 -17.36
N CYS A 190 11.06 -8.22 -17.18
CA CYS A 190 12.09 -9.19 -17.55
C CYS A 190 12.47 -9.08 -19.04
N GLY A 191 11.51 -8.89 -19.93
CA GLY A 191 11.74 -8.77 -21.37
C GLY A 191 12.45 -7.48 -21.80
N ILE A 192 12.43 -6.43 -20.96
CA ILE A 192 12.96 -5.09 -21.29
C ILE A 192 14.06 -4.60 -20.34
N ALA A 193 14.38 -5.36 -19.28
CA ALA A 193 15.38 -4.96 -18.29
C ALA A 193 16.80 -5.11 -18.81
N GLY A 194 17.68 -4.18 -18.41
CA GLY A 194 19.13 -4.25 -18.59
C GLY A 194 19.86 -4.82 -17.37
N LEU A 195 19.23 -4.71 -16.17
CA LEU A 195 19.77 -5.18 -14.91
C LEU A 195 18.73 -5.98 -14.12
N TYR A 196 19.13 -7.13 -13.60
CA TYR A 196 18.29 -8.02 -12.78
C TYR A 196 18.88 -8.15 -11.38
N THR A 197 18.09 -7.89 -10.34
CA THR A 197 18.40 -8.30 -8.96
C THR A 197 17.84 -9.70 -8.76
N VAL A 198 18.70 -10.71 -8.67
CA VAL A 198 18.31 -12.13 -8.61
C VAL A 198 18.71 -12.75 -7.29
N PHE A 199 17.80 -13.48 -6.66
CA PHE A 199 18.06 -14.20 -5.43
C PHE A 199 18.41 -15.66 -5.71
N ALA A 200 19.50 -16.14 -5.07
CA ALA A 200 19.97 -17.50 -5.15
C ALA A 200 20.58 -17.96 -3.82
N LYS A 201 20.64 -19.26 -3.59
CA LYS A 201 21.29 -19.84 -2.43
C LYS A 201 22.74 -20.23 -2.76
N ILE A 202 23.72 -19.54 -2.16
CA ILE A 202 25.12 -19.95 -2.22
C ILE A 202 25.24 -21.28 -1.49
N ASP A 203 25.85 -22.26 -2.14
CA ASP A 203 26.03 -23.63 -1.65
C ASP A 203 24.72 -24.33 -1.25
N GLY A 204 23.58 -23.85 -1.79
CA GLY A 204 22.25 -24.37 -1.50
C GLY A 204 21.62 -23.92 -0.18
N GLU A 205 22.31 -23.11 0.62
CA GLU A 205 21.89 -22.70 1.97
C GLU A 205 21.81 -21.18 2.15
N LYS A 206 22.86 -20.44 1.79
CA LYS A 206 23.01 -19.02 2.08
C LYS A 206 22.19 -18.17 1.11
N PHE A 207 21.00 -17.78 1.51
CA PHE A 207 20.11 -16.92 0.71
C PHE A 207 20.78 -15.58 0.45
N SER A 208 21.07 -15.26 -0.82
CA SER A 208 21.89 -14.13 -1.26
C SER A 208 21.28 -13.47 -2.50
N ALA A 209 21.68 -12.22 -2.79
CA ALA A 209 21.23 -11.47 -3.95
C ALA A 209 22.39 -11.18 -4.90
N PHE A 210 22.13 -11.16 -6.19
CA PHE A 210 23.11 -10.94 -7.25
C PHE A 210 22.61 -9.91 -8.25
N LEU A 211 23.48 -9.03 -8.73
CA LEU A 211 23.23 -8.12 -9.85
C LEU A 211 23.68 -8.80 -11.14
N ILE A 212 22.76 -9.05 -12.06
CA ILE A 212 23.02 -9.73 -13.32
C ILE A 212 22.64 -8.83 -14.48
N GLU A 213 23.60 -8.57 -15.36
CA GLU A 213 23.35 -7.80 -16.58
C GLU A 213 22.66 -8.67 -17.64
N ARG A 214 21.86 -8.05 -18.52
CA ARG A 214 21.07 -8.77 -19.53
C ARG A 214 21.89 -9.70 -20.42
N ASP A 215 23.08 -9.27 -20.82
CA ASP A 215 23.93 -9.99 -21.78
C ASP A 215 24.88 -10.99 -21.09
N THR A 216 24.65 -11.29 -19.80
CA THR A 216 25.47 -12.24 -19.05
C THR A 216 25.33 -13.66 -19.66
N PRO A 217 26.45 -14.32 -20.04
CA PRO A 217 26.40 -15.68 -20.59
C PRO A 217 25.69 -16.65 -19.64
N GLY A 218 24.73 -17.41 -20.18
CA GLY A 218 23.92 -18.35 -19.40
C GLY A 218 22.62 -17.75 -18.82
N LEU A 219 22.34 -16.46 -19.05
CA LEU A 219 21.05 -15.87 -18.77
C LEU A 219 20.18 -15.91 -20.03
N THR A 220 18.94 -16.37 -19.89
CA THR A 220 17.95 -16.38 -20.96
C THR A 220 16.62 -15.87 -20.45
N VAL A 221 16.01 -14.94 -21.19
CA VAL A 221 14.66 -14.45 -20.94
C VAL A 221 13.68 -15.31 -21.74
N GLY A 222 12.68 -15.88 -21.05
CA GLY A 222 11.66 -16.72 -21.69
C GLY A 222 10.56 -15.89 -22.38
N ALA A 223 9.52 -16.59 -22.81
CA ALA A 223 8.39 -15.96 -23.50
C ALA A 223 7.56 -15.10 -22.54
N GLU A 224 6.87 -14.12 -23.11
CA GLU A 224 5.92 -13.28 -22.38
C GLU A 224 4.72 -14.09 -21.88
N GLU A 225 4.31 -13.87 -20.65
CA GLU A 225 3.16 -14.50 -20.04
C GLU A 225 1.83 -13.95 -20.58
N HIS A 226 0.85 -14.85 -20.77
CA HIS A 226 -0.53 -14.48 -21.09
C HIS A 226 -1.32 -14.23 -19.80
N LYS A 227 -1.48 -12.96 -19.42
CA LYS A 227 -2.03 -12.57 -18.13
C LYS A 227 -3.51 -12.21 -18.18
N LEU A 228 -4.19 -12.33 -17.04
CA LEU A 228 -5.57 -11.86 -16.87
C LEU A 228 -5.65 -10.33 -17.09
N GLY A 229 -4.81 -9.56 -16.40
CA GLY A 229 -4.72 -8.12 -16.45
C GLY A 229 -3.27 -7.65 -16.50
N ILE A 230 -3.04 -6.33 -16.48
CA ILE A 230 -1.73 -5.70 -16.68
C ILE A 230 -0.99 -6.30 -17.88
N ARG A 231 -1.74 -6.55 -18.94
CA ARG A 231 -1.27 -7.30 -20.12
C ARG A 231 -0.09 -6.59 -20.79
N GLY A 232 -0.10 -5.26 -20.78
CA GLY A 232 0.92 -4.42 -21.40
C GLY A 232 2.27 -4.41 -20.70
N SER A 233 2.36 -4.77 -19.40
CA SER A 233 3.65 -4.90 -18.72
C SER A 233 4.38 -6.18 -19.17
N SER A 234 5.69 -6.09 -19.43
CA SER A 234 6.50 -7.27 -19.72
C SER A 234 6.57 -8.16 -18.46
N THR A 235 6.31 -9.44 -18.63
CA THR A 235 6.39 -10.43 -17.55
C THR A 235 6.84 -11.76 -18.15
N CYS A 236 8.05 -12.21 -17.82
CA CYS A 236 8.63 -13.42 -18.38
C CYS A 236 9.30 -14.27 -17.30
N PRO A 237 9.54 -15.55 -17.54
CA PRO A 237 10.50 -16.33 -16.76
C PRO A 237 11.94 -15.89 -17.10
N LEU A 238 12.83 -16.01 -16.11
CA LEU A 238 14.26 -15.76 -16.24
C LEU A 238 15.02 -17.07 -15.96
N VAL A 239 15.66 -17.62 -16.96
CA VAL A 239 16.38 -18.90 -16.89
C VAL A 239 17.88 -18.64 -16.73
N LEU A 240 18.49 -19.31 -15.77
CA LEU A 240 19.92 -19.27 -15.46
C LEU A 240 20.48 -20.68 -15.66
N GLN A 241 21.33 -20.86 -16.68
CA GLN A 241 21.97 -22.11 -16.98
C GLN A 241 23.48 -21.89 -17.09
N ASP A 242 24.21 -22.34 -16.08
CA ASP A 242 25.64 -22.06 -15.93
C ASP A 242 25.98 -20.57 -16.07
N CYS A 243 25.06 -19.72 -15.58
CA CYS A 243 25.17 -18.28 -15.69
C CYS A 243 26.36 -17.75 -14.89
N LYS A 244 27.31 -17.13 -15.57
CA LYS A 244 28.60 -16.68 -15.01
C LYS A 244 28.48 -15.24 -14.52
N VAL A 245 28.45 -15.06 -13.21
CA VAL A 245 28.30 -13.76 -12.56
C VAL A 245 29.59 -13.41 -11.80
N PRO A 246 30.24 -12.27 -12.09
CA PRO A 246 31.43 -11.85 -11.34
C PRO A 246 31.16 -11.81 -9.84
N ALA A 247 32.13 -12.21 -9.02
CA ALA A 247 31.98 -12.22 -7.55
C ALA A 247 31.67 -10.81 -7.00
N GLY A 248 32.18 -9.74 -7.66
CA GLY A 248 31.87 -8.35 -7.33
C GLY A 248 30.40 -7.95 -7.60
N ASN A 249 29.59 -8.78 -8.25
CA ASN A 249 28.17 -8.54 -8.46
C ASN A 249 27.27 -9.19 -7.40
N LEU A 250 27.86 -9.80 -6.36
CA LEU A 250 27.10 -10.15 -5.15
C LEU A 250 26.61 -8.87 -4.49
N LEU A 251 25.30 -8.74 -4.27
CA LEU A 251 24.69 -7.59 -3.64
C LEU A 251 24.62 -7.79 -2.13
N GLY A 252 25.24 -6.90 -1.37
CA GLY A 252 25.34 -7.02 0.08
C GLY A 252 26.23 -8.17 0.54
N GLU A 253 25.88 -8.80 1.67
CA GLU A 253 26.65 -9.86 2.30
C GLU A 253 26.12 -11.27 1.93
N PRO A 254 27.00 -12.28 1.78
CA PRO A 254 26.59 -13.67 1.58
C PRO A 254 25.64 -14.15 2.69
N GLY A 255 24.51 -14.75 2.33
CA GLY A 255 23.51 -15.27 3.29
C GLY A 255 22.61 -14.21 3.92
N LYS A 256 22.78 -12.92 3.59
CA LYS A 256 21.97 -11.81 4.09
C LYS A 256 20.93 -11.28 3.08
N GLY A 257 20.73 -11.96 1.98
CA GLY A 257 19.76 -11.56 0.94
C GLY A 257 18.33 -11.40 1.43
N HIS A 258 17.95 -12.09 2.53
CA HIS A 258 16.62 -11.94 3.13
C HIS A 258 16.37 -10.53 3.68
N HIS A 259 17.39 -9.84 4.20
CA HIS A 259 17.26 -8.44 4.59
C HIS A 259 16.95 -7.55 3.38
N ILE A 260 17.62 -7.84 2.25
CA ILE A 260 17.36 -7.11 0.99
C ILE A 260 15.92 -7.35 0.54
N ALA A 261 15.51 -8.63 0.45
CA ALA A 261 14.20 -9.00 -0.04
C ALA A 261 13.06 -8.38 0.80
N PHE A 262 13.09 -8.54 2.12
CA PHE A 262 11.96 -8.15 2.97
C PHE A 262 11.87 -6.64 3.21
N ASN A 263 12.99 -5.92 3.31
CA ASN A 263 12.97 -4.47 3.50
C ASN A 263 12.45 -3.74 2.25
N VAL A 264 12.86 -4.20 1.07
CA VAL A 264 12.35 -3.64 -0.20
C VAL A 264 10.85 -3.91 -0.37
N LEU A 265 10.37 -5.08 0.07
CA LEU A 265 8.95 -5.41 0.01
C LEU A 265 8.07 -4.50 0.90
N ASN A 266 8.57 -3.91 1.98
CA ASN A 266 7.78 -2.94 2.75
C ASN A 266 7.47 -1.68 1.92
N VAL A 267 8.46 -1.18 1.16
CA VAL A 267 8.24 -0.08 0.21
C VAL A 267 7.33 -0.51 -0.94
N GLY A 268 7.53 -1.72 -1.47
CA GLY A 268 6.67 -2.28 -2.51
C GLY A 268 5.20 -2.34 -2.09
N ARG A 269 4.90 -2.81 -0.86
CA ARG A 269 3.55 -2.85 -0.29
C ARG A 269 2.94 -1.45 -0.17
N PHE A 270 3.70 -0.50 0.35
CA PHE A 270 3.28 0.88 0.48
C PHE A 270 2.95 1.49 -0.91
N LYS A 271 3.90 1.42 -1.85
CA LYS A 271 3.73 1.95 -3.22
C LYS A 271 2.57 1.27 -3.98
N LEU A 272 2.37 -0.04 -3.77
CA LEU A 272 1.21 -0.74 -4.33
C LEU A 272 -0.12 -0.17 -3.80
N GLY A 273 -0.22 0.04 -2.49
CA GLY A 273 -1.41 0.67 -1.90
C GLY A 273 -1.67 2.05 -2.48
N VAL A 274 -0.62 2.86 -2.67
CA VAL A 274 -0.69 4.18 -3.31
C VAL A 274 -1.11 4.08 -4.78
N ALA A 275 -0.57 3.12 -5.54
CA ALA A 275 -0.97 2.89 -6.92
C ALA A 275 -2.45 2.51 -7.04
N CYS A 276 -2.97 1.74 -6.07
CA CYS A 276 -4.40 1.45 -6.00
C CYS A 276 -5.26 2.71 -5.77
N ILE A 277 -4.76 3.72 -5.04
CA ILE A 277 -5.45 5.01 -4.85
C ILE A 277 -5.57 5.74 -6.18
N GLY A 278 -4.47 5.90 -6.92
CA GLY A 278 -4.46 6.55 -8.24
C GLY A 278 -5.38 5.84 -9.24
N GLY A 279 -5.30 4.50 -9.31
CA GLY A 279 -6.17 3.68 -10.16
C GLY A 279 -7.66 3.80 -9.80
N ALA A 280 -7.99 3.76 -8.50
CA ALA A 280 -9.37 3.92 -8.03
C ALA A 280 -9.93 5.31 -8.31
N ARG A 281 -9.12 6.35 -8.14
CA ARG A 281 -9.49 7.73 -8.46
C ARG A 281 -9.86 7.86 -9.94
N HIS A 282 -9.08 7.24 -10.82
CA HIS A 282 -9.32 7.25 -12.26
C HIS A 282 -10.57 6.43 -12.63
N ALA A 283 -10.77 5.25 -12.07
CA ALA A 283 -11.95 4.42 -12.26
C ALA A 283 -13.24 5.13 -11.75
N LEU A 284 -13.17 5.79 -10.60
CA LEU A 284 -14.29 6.57 -10.06
C LEU A 284 -14.67 7.75 -10.98
N ALA A 285 -13.69 8.42 -11.57
CA ALA A 285 -13.95 9.50 -12.54
C ALA A 285 -14.73 8.98 -13.76
N HIS A 286 -14.34 7.82 -14.32
CA HIS A 286 -15.09 7.16 -15.39
C HIS A 286 -16.52 6.77 -14.97
N THR A 287 -16.68 6.25 -13.75
CA THR A 287 -18.01 5.95 -13.19
C THR A 287 -18.90 7.17 -13.15
N ILE A 288 -18.39 8.29 -12.66
CA ILE A 288 -19.13 9.56 -12.54
C ILE A 288 -19.47 10.12 -13.92
N GLU A 289 -18.51 10.15 -14.83
CA GLU A 289 -18.70 10.66 -16.19
C GLU A 289 -19.78 9.87 -16.93
N TYR A 290 -19.68 8.54 -16.94
CA TYR A 290 -20.69 7.69 -17.56
C TYR A 290 -22.07 7.86 -16.91
N ALA A 291 -22.13 7.91 -15.59
CA ALA A 291 -23.40 8.08 -14.88
C ALA A 291 -24.11 9.41 -15.19
N LYS A 292 -23.36 10.50 -15.46
CA LYS A 292 -23.88 11.80 -15.87
C LYS A 292 -24.46 11.78 -17.30
N GLN A 293 -23.83 11.03 -18.19
CA GLN A 293 -24.19 11.01 -19.62
C GLN A 293 -25.30 9.99 -19.93
N ARG A 294 -25.26 8.81 -19.30
CA ARG A 294 -26.19 7.74 -19.55
C ARG A 294 -27.58 8.07 -19.00
N LYS A 295 -28.59 7.99 -19.85
CA LYS A 295 -30.00 8.17 -19.47
C LYS A 295 -30.75 6.85 -19.47
N ALA A 296 -31.56 6.63 -18.45
CA ALA A 296 -32.52 5.54 -18.32
C ALA A 296 -33.75 6.04 -17.53
N PHE A 297 -34.91 5.51 -17.82
CA PHE A 297 -36.16 5.91 -17.15
C PHE A 297 -36.41 7.43 -17.15
N GLY A 298 -36.04 8.09 -18.25
CA GLY A 298 -36.28 9.51 -18.47
C GLY A 298 -35.28 10.50 -17.83
N LYS A 299 -34.24 10.04 -17.13
CA LYS A 299 -33.23 10.89 -16.47
C LYS A 299 -31.83 10.30 -16.50
N ALA A 300 -30.82 11.09 -16.14
CA ALA A 300 -29.46 10.58 -16.00
C ALA A 300 -29.38 9.52 -14.88
N ILE A 301 -28.58 8.47 -15.09
CA ILE A 301 -28.48 7.41 -14.06
C ILE A 301 -27.82 7.92 -12.78
N ALA A 302 -27.03 8.98 -12.82
CA ALA A 302 -26.48 9.68 -11.65
C ALA A 302 -27.56 10.22 -10.68
N GLU A 303 -28.82 10.36 -11.14
CA GLU A 303 -29.94 10.81 -10.31
C GLU A 303 -30.59 9.68 -9.49
N PHE A 304 -30.23 8.42 -9.74
CA PHE A 304 -30.76 7.29 -8.98
C PHE A 304 -29.96 7.04 -7.70
N GLY A 305 -30.66 6.85 -6.59
CA GLY A 305 -30.04 6.68 -5.27
C GLY A 305 -29.07 5.51 -5.17
N LEU A 306 -29.30 4.39 -5.90
CA LEU A 306 -28.38 3.25 -5.91
C LEU A 306 -27.05 3.58 -6.63
N ILE A 307 -27.09 4.37 -7.70
CA ILE A 307 -25.87 4.84 -8.38
C ILE A 307 -25.13 5.85 -7.49
N GLN A 308 -25.87 6.78 -6.85
CA GLN A 308 -25.28 7.72 -5.89
C GLN A 308 -24.59 6.98 -4.72
N ARG A 309 -25.20 5.91 -4.21
CA ARG A 309 -24.59 5.08 -3.16
C ARG A 309 -23.27 4.47 -3.61
N LYS A 310 -23.18 3.91 -4.84
CA LYS A 310 -21.94 3.35 -5.42
C LYS A 310 -20.83 4.40 -5.51
N ILE A 311 -21.15 5.58 -6.04
CA ILE A 311 -20.21 6.71 -6.15
C ILE A 311 -19.72 7.14 -4.76
N ALA A 312 -20.63 7.29 -3.80
CA ALA A 312 -20.29 7.71 -2.43
C ALA A 312 -19.42 6.67 -1.72
N GLN A 313 -19.73 5.38 -1.86
CA GLN A 313 -18.93 4.31 -1.28
C GLN A 313 -17.51 4.30 -1.85
N GLY A 314 -17.35 4.38 -3.18
CA GLY A 314 -16.04 4.47 -3.83
C GLY A 314 -15.23 5.69 -3.35
N ALA A 315 -15.88 6.87 -3.28
CA ALA A 315 -15.25 8.09 -2.79
C ALA A 315 -14.84 8.00 -1.32
N THR A 316 -15.68 7.39 -0.46
CA THR A 316 -15.43 7.22 0.98
C THR A 316 -14.23 6.29 1.23
N GLN A 317 -14.19 5.14 0.53
CA GLN A 317 -13.07 4.20 0.67
C GLN A 317 -11.77 4.79 0.11
N LEU A 318 -11.84 5.52 -1.00
CA LEU A 318 -10.70 6.26 -1.56
C LEU A 318 -10.17 7.31 -0.59
N TYR A 319 -11.06 8.07 0.05
CA TYR A 319 -10.72 9.05 1.08
C TYR A 319 -9.97 8.44 2.26
N ALA A 320 -10.44 7.29 2.74
CA ALA A 320 -9.78 6.56 3.82
C ALA A 320 -8.38 6.06 3.40
N ALA A 321 -8.26 5.44 2.21
CA ALA A 321 -6.99 4.95 1.68
C ALA A 321 -5.97 6.08 1.50
N GLU A 322 -6.37 7.19 0.91
CA GLU A 322 -5.56 8.38 0.72
C GLU A 322 -5.10 8.97 2.07
N SER A 323 -6.00 9.08 3.04
CA SER A 323 -5.68 9.58 4.39
C SER A 323 -4.66 8.69 5.10
N MET A 324 -4.78 7.36 4.98
CA MET A 324 -3.80 6.40 5.51
C MET A 324 -2.44 6.51 4.80
N ALA A 325 -2.43 6.65 3.48
CA ALA A 325 -1.20 6.72 2.68
C ALA A 325 -0.36 7.95 3.04
N TYR A 326 -0.97 9.13 3.06
CA TYR A 326 -0.25 10.36 3.37
C TYR A 326 0.16 10.43 4.84
N ARG A 327 -0.65 9.93 5.76
CA ARG A 327 -0.25 9.76 7.16
C ARG A 327 0.98 8.86 7.28
N THR A 328 0.99 7.73 6.59
CA THR A 328 2.11 6.76 6.67
C THR A 328 3.39 7.34 6.08
N VAL A 329 3.33 7.98 4.90
CA VAL A 329 4.53 8.57 4.30
C VAL A 329 5.06 9.74 5.14
N GLY A 330 4.17 10.56 5.73
CA GLY A 330 4.59 11.63 6.64
C GLY A 330 5.31 11.11 7.88
N MET A 331 4.89 9.97 8.44
CA MET A 331 5.60 9.31 9.54
C MET A 331 6.98 8.79 9.10
N ILE A 332 7.08 8.22 7.89
CA ILE A 332 8.36 7.76 7.33
C ILE A 332 9.31 8.93 7.14
N ASP A 333 8.86 10.02 6.50
CA ASP A 333 9.69 11.21 6.27
C ASP A 333 10.12 11.86 7.59
N ALA A 334 9.21 12.01 8.56
CA ALA A 334 9.55 12.52 9.89
C ALA A 334 10.58 11.65 10.62
N SER A 335 10.50 10.32 10.49
CA SER A 335 11.52 9.41 11.04
C SER A 335 12.87 9.57 10.34
N LEU A 336 12.87 9.74 9.02
CA LEU A 336 14.09 9.95 8.25
C LEU A 336 14.74 11.30 8.58
N GLU A 337 13.96 12.37 8.78
CA GLU A 337 14.47 13.69 9.19
C GLU A 337 15.20 13.65 10.54
N GLN A 338 14.75 12.81 11.47
CA GLN A 338 15.43 12.64 12.77
C GLN A 338 16.84 12.03 12.66
N LEU A 339 17.18 11.38 11.54
CA LEU A 339 18.52 10.86 11.29
C LEU A 339 19.55 11.92 10.89
N GLY A 340 19.14 13.19 10.74
CA GLY A 340 20.00 14.28 10.27
C GLY A 340 20.06 14.42 8.75
N ASP A 341 21.13 15.05 8.24
CA ASP A 341 21.27 15.35 6.82
C ASP A 341 21.25 14.10 5.93
N HIS A 342 20.60 14.21 4.79
CA HIS A 342 20.37 13.12 3.84
C HIS A 342 21.67 12.39 3.44
N ALA A 343 22.75 13.14 3.22
CA ALA A 343 24.05 12.59 2.85
C ALA A 343 24.76 11.79 3.96
N SER A 344 24.36 11.98 5.23
CA SER A 344 24.97 11.29 6.39
C SER A 344 24.23 10.02 6.82
N ARG A 345 23.04 9.75 6.24
CA ARG A 345 22.17 8.62 6.62
C ARG A 345 22.73 7.31 6.08
N SER A 346 23.01 6.37 6.96
CA SER A 346 23.35 5.02 6.51
C SER A 346 22.12 4.29 5.94
N SER A 347 22.32 3.44 4.93
CA SER A 347 21.26 2.63 4.36
C SER A 347 20.53 1.78 5.41
N ARG A 348 21.23 1.31 6.45
CA ARG A 348 20.67 0.52 7.55
C ARG A 348 19.69 1.34 8.43
N GLU A 349 19.99 2.62 8.66
CA GLU A 349 19.11 3.52 9.41
C GLU A 349 17.85 3.84 8.61
N ILE A 350 17.99 4.13 7.31
CA ILE A 350 16.85 4.33 6.40
C ILE A 350 15.91 3.12 6.42
N GLN A 351 16.48 1.91 6.31
CA GLN A 351 15.71 0.67 6.34
C GLN A 351 14.95 0.48 7.65
N LYS A 352 15.58 0.77 8.80
CA LYS A 352 14.92 0.69 10.10
C LYS A 352 13.75 1.66 10.23
N CYS A 353 13.88 2.88 9.68
CA CYS A 353 12.77 3.83 9.65
C CYS A 353 11.59 3.31 8.82
N ILE A 354 11.85 2.63 7.71
CA ILE A 354 10.79 2.05 6.87
C ILE A 354 10.19 0.80 7.54
N GLU A 355 11.02 -0.08 8.10
CA GLU A 355 10.60 -1.28 8.82
C GLU A 355 9.72 -0.96 10.04
N GLU A 356 9.95 0.20 10.67
CA GLU A 356 9.13 0.71 11.77
C GLU A 356 7.64 0.72 11.42
N TYR A 357 7.30 1.05 10.17
CA TYR A 357 5.93 1.17 9.66
C TYR A 357 5.47 -0.02 8.81
N ALA A 358 6.05 -1.21 9.02
CA ALA A 358 5.67 -2.43 8.28
C ALA A 358 4.19 -2.80 8.45
N VAL A 359 3.60 -2.48 9.60
CA VAL A 359 2.17 -2.69 9.90
C VAL A 359 1.32 -1.79 9.00
N GLU A 360 1.58 -0.49 8.99
CA GLU A 360 0.85 0.51 8.20
C GLU A 360 1.00 0.27 6.69
N CYS A 361 2.21 -0.10 6.23
CA CYS A 361 2.46 -0.48 4.84
C CYS A 361 1.63 -1.69 4.42
N SER A 362 1.52 -2.71 5.29
CA SER A 362 0.71 -3.90 5.04
C SER A 362 -0.79 -3.60 5.09
N ILE A 363 -1.26 -2.75 6.02
CA ILE A 363 -2.63 -2.26 6.08
C ILE A 363 -2.99 -1.54 4.77
N LEU A 364 -2.15 -0.61 4.33
CA LEU A 364 -2.41 0.15 3.11
C LEU A 364 -2.45 -0.75 1.86
N LYS A 365 -1.57 -1.77 1.79
CA LYS A 365 -1.58 -2.75 0.71
C LYS A 365 -2.89 -3.53 0.65
N VAL A 366 -3.35 -4.03 1.78
CA VAL A 366 -4.61 -4.81 1.87
C VAL A 366 -5.79 -3.91 1.53
N TYR A 367 -5.95 -2.82 2.25
CA TYR A 367 -7.08 -1.91 2.08
C TYR A 367 -7.14 -1.31 0.68
N GLY A 368 -6.02 -0.79 0.17
CA GLY A 368 -5.96 -0.17 -1.16
C GLY A 368 -6.31 -1.15 -2.28
N SER A 369 -5.78 -2.38 -2.24
CA SER A 369 -6.06 -3.40 -3.26
C SER A 369 -7.51 -3.92 -3.22
N GLU A 370 -8.11 -4.01 -2.04
CA GLU A 370 -9.52 -4.39 -1.87
C GLU A 370 -10.46 -3.25 -2.28
N MET A 371 -10.16 -2.01 -1.89
CA MET A 371 -10.86 -0.81 -2.32
C MET A 371 -10.87 -0.66 -3.86
N LEU A 372 -9.71 -0.79 -4.51
CA LEU A 372 -9.62 -0.71 -5.97
C LEU A 372 -10.49 -1.79 -6.64
N THR A 373 -10.52 -3.01 -6.08
CA THR A 373 -11.37 -4.10 -6.59
C THR A 373 -12.86 -3.71 -6.54
N VAL A 374 -13.31 -3.13 -5.42
CA VAL A 374 -14.70 -2.67 -5.26
C VAL A 374 -15.02 -1.54 -6.26
N VAL A 375 -14.14 -0.54 -6.37
CA VAL A 375 -14.38 0.60 -7.29
C VAL A 375 -14.41 0.15 -8.76
N ALA A 376 -13.54 -0.79 -9.16
CA ALA A 376 -13.52 -1.33 -10.51
C ALA A 376 -14.75 -2.19 -10.83
N ASP A 377 -15.23 -2.99 -9.86
CA ASP A 377 -16.46 -3.76 -9.99
C ASP A 377 -17.68 -2.85 -10.15
N GLU A 378 -17.76 -1.79 -9.36
CA GLU A 378 -18.83 -0.81 -9.43
C GLU A 378 -18.80 0.05 -10.70
N LEU A 379 -17.63 0.24 -11.31
CA LEU A 379 -17.52 0.84 -12.65
C LEU A 379 -18.18 -0.05 -13.70
N ILE A 380 -17.85 -1.35 -13.74
CA ILE A 380 -18.50 -2.32 -14.64
C ILE A 380 -20.01 -2.33 -14.42
N ALA A 381 -20.43 -2.47 -13.16
CA ALA A 381 -21.86 -2.54 -12.82
C ALA A 381 -22.62 -1.26 -13.22
N THR A 382 -22.00 -0.09 -13.12
CA THR A 382 -22.59 1.20 -13.52
C THR A 382 -22.69 1.32 -15.04
N MET A 383 -21.71 0.84 -15.78
CA MET A 383 -21.71 0.85 -17.26
C MET A 383 -22.58 -0.27 -17.85
N GLY A 384 -22.87 -1.31 -17.07
CA GLY A 384 -23.67 -2.46 -17.53
C GLY A 384 -22.96 -3.21 -18.67
N GLY A 385 -23.68 -3.56 -19.74
CA GLY A 385 -23.09 -4.27 -20.89
C GLY A 385 -21.90 -3.55 -21.53
N TYR A 386 -21.90 -2.22 -21.54
CA TYR A 386 -20.76 -1.43 -22.01
C TYR A 386 -19.51 -1.57 -21.11
N GLY A 387 -19.67 -1.88 -19.84
CA GLY A 387 -18.54 -2.13 -18.94
C GLY A 387 -17.93 -3.52 -19.08
N TYR A 388 -18.57 -4.43 -19.81
CA TYR A 388 -18.17 -5.83 -19.92
C TYR A 388 -17.44 -6.16 -21.24
N VAL A 389 -17.41 -5.25 -22.19
CA VAL A 389 -16.78 -5.42 -23.51
C VAL A 389 -15.49 -4.62 -23.62
N GLU A 390 -14.50 -5.15 -24.37
CA GLU A 390 -13.12 -4.62 -24.44
C GLU A 390 -13.00 -3.24 -25.13
N GLU A 391 -14.05 -2.78 -25.84
CA GLU A 391 -14.10 -1.45 -26.46
C GLU A 391 -14.21 -0.31 -25.46
N TYR A 392 -14.44 -0.62 -24.18
CA TYR A 392 -14.54 0.34 -23.08
C TYR A 392 -13.56 0.01 -21.95
N PRO A 393 -13.02 0.99 -21.23
CA PRO A 393 -11.93 0.75 -20.28
C PRO A 393 -12.32 0.00 -19.01
N ALA A 394 -13.62 -0.16 -18.71
CA ALA A 394 -14.08 -0.68 -17.41
C ALA A 394 -13.63 -2.12 -17.15
N GLU A 395 -13.70 -2.99 -18.15
CA GLU A 395 -13.30 -4.38 -18.02
C GLU A 395 -11.79 -4.50 -17.73
N ARG A 396 -10.96 -3.61 -18.33
CA ARG A 396 -9.51 -3.55 -18.10
C ARG A 396 -9.21 -3.15 -16.65
N PHE A 397 -9.87 -2.12 -16.10
CA PHE A 397 -9.72 -1.77 -14.68
C PHE A 397 -9.99 -2.96 -13.76
N TYR A 398 -11.02 -3.74 -14.05
CA TYR A 398 -11.38 -4.92 -13.26
C TYR A 398 -10.33 -6.02 -13.34
N ARG A 399 -9.87 -6.36 -14.54
CA ARG A 399 -8.83 -7.37 -14.76
C ARG A 399 -7.52 -6.97 -14.08
N ASP A 400 -7.11 -5.72 -14.26
CA ASP A 400 -5.87 -5.19 -13.72
C ASP A 400 -5.88 -5.09 -12.20
N ALA A 401 -7.02 -4.74 -11.60
CA ALA A 401 -7.17 -4.66 -10.14
C ALA A 401 -6.86 -5.99 -9.45
N ARG A 402 -7.13 -7.13 -10.10
CA ARG A 402 -7.09 -8.44 -9.45
C ARG A 402 -5.70 -8.84 -8.94
N ILE A 403 -4.64 -8.50 -9.67
CA ILE A 403 -3.27 -8.90 -9.31
C ILE A 403 -2.79 -8.22 -8.02
N ASN A 404 -3.31 -7.03 -7.69
CA ASN A 404 -2.90 -6.27 -6.51
C ASN A 404 -3.17 -6.99 -5.18
N ARG A 405 -4.07 -7.97 -5.17
CA ARG A 405 -4.33 -8.82 -3.99
C ARG A 405 -3.39 -10.03 -3.90
N ILE A 406 -2.51 -10.24 -4.89
CA ILE A 406 -1.64 -11.42 -5.01
C ILE A 406 -0.17 -11.05 -4.81
N PHE A 407 0.38 -10.14 -5.63
CA PHE A 407 1.80 -9.80 -5.57
C PHE A 407 2.13 -8.87 -4.38
N GLU A 408 3.41 -8.63 -4.09
CA GLU A 408 3.92 -7.94 -2.89
C GLU A 408 3.49 -8.63 -1.58
N GLY A 409 3.36 -9.95 -1.63
CA GLY A 409 2.71 -10.78 -0.61
C GLY A 409 1.19 -10.75 -0.76
N THR A 410 0.55 -11.92 -0.71
CA THR A 410 -0.93 -11.97 -0.80
C THR A 410 -1.58 -11.16 0.31
N ASN A 411 -2.85 -10.79 0.16
CA ASN A 411 -3.57 -10.08 1.22
C ASN A 411 -3.65 -10.89 2.51
N GLU A 412 -3.70 -12.21 2.40
CA GLU A 412 -3.65 -13.14 3.53
C GLU A 412 -2.31 -13.02 4.26
N ILE A 413 -1.18 -13.07 3.55
CA ILE A 413 0.16 -12.92 4.13
C ILE A 413 0.31 -11.54 4.79
N ASN A 414 -0.20 -10.47 4.17
CA ASN A 414 -0.14 -9.12 4.76
C ASN A 414 -0.98 -9.02 6.04
N ARG A 415 -2.15 -9.68 6.13
CA ARG A 415 -2.92 -9.78 7.37
C ARG A 415 -2.13 -10.46 8.49
N LEU A 416 -1.42 -11.55 8.18
CA LEU A 416 -0.55 -12.22 9.15
C LEU A 416 0.64 -11.34 9.56
N ILE A 417 1.18 -10.52 8.65
CA ILE A 417 2.24 -9.56 8.98
C ILE A 417 1.73 -8.50 9.95
N ILE A 418 0.54 -7.92 9.70
CA ILE A 418 -0.06 -6.90 10.59
C ILE A 418 -0.11 -7.41 12.03
N THR A 419 -0.74 -8.55 12.25
CA THR A 419 -0.92 -9.12 13.60
C THR A 419 0.39 -9.66 14.17
N GLY A 420 1.21 -10.33 13.36
CA GLY A 420 2.49 -10.88 13.80
C GLY A 420 3.49 -9.81 14.26
N TRP A 421 3.59 -8.67 13.55
CA TRP A 421 4.45 -7.56 13.96
C TRP A 421 3.95 -6.88 15.23
N LEU A 422 2.64 -6.63 15.36
CA LEU A 422 2.06 -6.05 16.57
C LEU A 422 2.28 -6.97 17.78
N MET A 423 2.13 -8.27 17.60
CA MET A 423 2.37 -9.25 18.65
C MET A 423 3.86 -9.28 19.06
N LYS A 424 4.78 -9.24 18.10
CA LYS A 424 6.22 -9.14 18.37
C LYS A 424 6.55 -7.91 19.19
N ARG A 425 6.03 -6.73 18.81
CA ARG A 425 6.23 -5.46 19.52
C ARG A 425 5.60 -5.42 20.90
N ALA A 426 4.44 -6.07 21.08
CA ALA A 426 3.81 -6.23 22.38
C ALA A 426 4.67 -7.07 23.33
N LEU A 427 5.25 -8.16 22.83
CA LEU A 427 6.08 -9.08 23.62
C LEU A 427 7.48 -8.50 23.92
N SER A 428 8.07 -7.71 23.01
CA SER A 428 9.35 -7.01 23.26
C SER A 428 9.21 -5.78 24.16
N GLY A 429 7.98 -5.30 24.41
CA GLY A 429 7.73 -4.07 25.16
C GLY A 429 7.88 -2.79 24.34
N ASP A 430 8.10 -2.88 23.03
CA ASP A 430 8.21 -1.72 22.13
C ASP A 430 6.90 -0.93 22.02
N LEU A 431 5.76 -1.63 22.16
CA LEU A 431 4.42 -1.04 22.23
C LEU A 431 3.72 -1.48 23.52
N PRO A 432 3.00 -0.59 24.24
CA PRO A 432 2.33 -0.90 25.51
C PRO A 432 0.99 -1.63 25.32
N LEU A 433 0.90 -2.49 24.29
CA LEU A 433 -0.34 -3.21 23.93
C LEU A 433 -0.82 -4.14 25.04
N LEU A 434 0.10 -4.91 25.67
CA LEU A 434 -0.29 -5.83 26.76
C LEU A 434 -0.86 -5.09 27.97
N GLY A 435 -0.29 -3.92 28.30
CA GLY A 435 -0.81 -3.05 29.35
C GLY A 435 -2.20 -2.52 29.03
N ALA A 436 -2.40 -2.05 27.80
CA ALA A 436 -3.70 -1.55 27.33
C ALA A 436 -4.77 -2.64 27.31
N ILE A 437 -4.43 -3.85 26.85
CA ILE A 437 -5.33 -5.02 26.88
C ILE A 437 -5.73 -5.33 28.32
N LYS A 438 -4.76 -5.40 29.25
CA LYS A 438 -5.02 -5.68 30.66
C LYS A 438 -5.98 -4.63 31.27
N THR A 439 -5.68 -3.36 31.09
CA THR A 439 -6.52 -2.25 31.59
C THR A 439 -7.95 -2.36 31.03
N LEU A 440 -8.10 -2.64 29.72
CA LEU A 440 -9.42 -2.82 29.14
C LEU A 440 -10.16 -4.05 29.69
N MET A 441 -9.47 -5.19 29.87
CA MET A 441 -10.08 -6.41 30.44
C MET A 441 -10.58 -6.16 31.84
N ASP A 442 -9.87 -5.38 32.66
CA ASP A 442 -10.32 -4.96 33.98
C ASP A 442 -11.53 -4.01 33.90
N GLU A 443 -11.52 -3.04 32.96
CA GLU A 443 -12.64 -2.09 32.72
C GLU A 443 -13.93 -2.81 32.31
N VAL A 444 -13.88 -3.74 31.37
CA VAL A 444 -15.10 -4.38 30.83
C VAL A 444 -15.78 -5.34 31.81
N THR A 445 -15.08 -5.77 32.86
CA THR A 445 -15.65 -6.59 33.95
C THR A 445 -16.37 -5.76 35.03
N GLN A 446 -16.15 -4.43 35.04
CA GLN A 446 -16.81 -3.52 35.98
C GLN A 446 -18.16 -3.02 35.45
N PRO A 447 -19.08 -2.60 36.34
CA PRO A 447 -20.29 -1.90 35.91
C PRO A 447 -19.93 -0.65 35.09
N PRO A 448 -20.74 -0.28 34.08
CA PRO A 448 -20.46 0.93 33.28
C PRO A 448 -20.38 2.16 34.19
N SER A 449 -19.30 2.94 34.08
CA SER A 449 -19.25 4.27 34.70
C SER A 449 -20.15 5.21 33.89
N LEU A 450 -20.92 6.04 34.60
CA LEU A 450 -21.79 7.07 34.00
C LEU A 450 -21.01 8.32 33.58
N ASP A 451 -19.69 8.37 33.84
CA ASP A 451 -18.82 9.54 33.69
C ASP A 451 -18.00 9.52 32.38
N GLY A 452 -18.64 9.41 31.25
CA GLY A 452 -17.99 9.52 29.94
C GLY A 452 -18.72 10.50 29.02
N SER A 453 -18.88 11.76 29.42
CA SER A 453 -19.36 12.79 28.48
C SER A 453 -18.19 13.21 27.57
N VAL A 454 -18.19 12.74 26.33
CA VAL A 454 -17.45 13.41 25.26
C VAL A 454 -18.05 14.80 25.10
N ASP A 455 -17.20 15.79 24.95
CA ASP A 455 -17.66 17.15 24.66
C ASP A 455 -18.38 17.15 23.29
N MET A 456 -19.71 17.09 23.34
CA MET A 456 -20.57 17.08 22.15
C MET A 456 -20.48 18.38 21.34
N GLY A 457 -19.71 19.37 21.79
CA GLY A 457 -19.39 20.59 21.06
C GLY A 457 -18.22 20.44 20.08
N GLU A 458 -17.44 19.36 20.18
CA GLU A 458 -16.33 19.14 19.27
C GLU A 458 -16.82 18.62 17.90
N ALA A 459 -16.22 19.13 16.82
CA ALA A 459 -16.53 18.64 15.47
C ALA A 459 -16.20 17.15 15.34
N LEU A 460 -17.13 16.35 14.80
CA LEU A 460 -17.02 14.90 14.63
C LEU A 460 -16.88 14.17 15.99
N ALA A 461 -17.56 14.65 17.05
CA ALA A 461 -17.55 14.02 18.37
C ALA A 461 -18.04 12.57 18.32
N ARG A 462 -19.14 12.31 17.59
CA ARG A 462 -19.70 10.97 17.38
C ARG A 462 -18.66 10.01 16.75
N GLU A 463 -17.99 10.45 15.69
CA GLU A 463 -16.97 9.65 15.00
C GLU A 463 -15.76 9.36 15.90
N SER A 464 -15.46 10.26 16.84
CA SER A 464 -14.43 10.04 17.86
C SER A 464 -14.84 9.01 18.89
N GLU A 465 -16.10 9.01 19.32
CA GLU A 465 -16.64 7.95 20.18
C GLU A 465 -16.59 6.59 19.47
N LEU A 466 -16.95 6.53 18.19
CA LEU A 466 -16.89 5.31 17.41
C LEU A 466 -15.44 4.82 17.24
N LEU A 467 -14.48 5.72 17.01
CA LEU A 467 -13.07 5.36 16.97
C LEU A 467 -12.58 4.79 18.31
N ALA A 468 -12.95 5.41 19.43
CA ALA A 468 -12.59 4.91 20.75
C ALA A 468 -13.20 3.52 21.01
N ALA A 469 -14.46 3.31 20.64
CA ALA A 469 -15.11 2.01 20.71
C ALA A 469 -14.41 0.97 19.83
N LEU A 470 -14.02 1.33 18.62
CA LEU A 470 -13.32 0.49 17.67
C LEU A 470 -11.95 0.04 18.19
N LYS A 471 -11.16 0.95 18.81
CA LYS A 471 -9.91 0.61 19.50
C LYS A 471 -10.16 -0.38 20.65
N LYS A 472 -11.21 -0.18 21.44
CA LYS A 472 -11.61 -1.12 22.52
C LYS A 472 -12.00 -2.49 21.97
N ILE A 473 -12.72 -2.56 20.84
CA ILE A 473 -13.07 -3.83 20.18
C ILE A 473 -11.80 -4.57 19.73
N ALA A 474 -10.84 -3.86 19.13
CA ALA A 474 -9.57 -4.44 18.71
C ALA A 474 -8.78 -5.03 19.89
N LEU A 475 -8.61 -4.26 20.96
CA LEU A 475 -7.89 -4.70 22.16
C LEU A 475 -8.61 -5.85 22.88
N PHE A 476 -9.94 -5.81 22.94
CA PHE A 476 -10.76 -6.87 23.57
C PHE A 476 -10.63 -8.18 22.80
N ALA A 477 -10.83 -8.17 21.48
CA ALA A 477 -10.73 -9.36 20.65
C ALA A 477 -9.30 -9.95 20.70
N ALA A 478 -8.27 -9.08 20.60
CA ALA A 478 -6.86 -9.50 20.72
C ALA A 478 -6.54 -10.08 22.11
N GLY A 479 -7.08 -9.49 23.18
CA GLY A 479 -6.92 -9.98 24.55
C GLY A 479 -7.51 -11.37 24.75
N VAL A 480 -8.74 -11.60 24.30
CA VAL A 480 -9.42 -12.90 24.38
C VAL A 480 -8.65 -13.96 23.55
N ALA A 481 -8.27 -13.64 22.33
CA ALA A 481 -7.50 -14.56 21.48
C ALA A 481 -6.14 -14.91 22.09
N SER A 482 -5.41 -13.91 22.62
CA SER A 482 -4.12 -14.12 23.28
C SER A 482 -4.23 -15.00 24.53
N GLN A 483 -5.27 -14.81 25.35
CA GLN A 483 -5.52 -15.66 26.53
C GLN A 483 -5.87 -17.10 26.15
N ARG A 484 -6.63 -17.29 25.07
CA ARG A 484 -7.09 -18.62 24.63
C ARG A 484 -5.96 -19.44 23.99
N PHE A 485 -5.19 -18.83 23.09
CA PHE A 485 -4.23 -19.54 22.25
C PHE A 485 -2.77 -19.37 22.68
N MET A 486 -2.45 -18.31 23.45
CA MET A 486 -1.08 -18.07 23.91
C MET A 486 -0.06 -18.12 22.76
N ALA A 487 0.97 -18.94 22.87
CA ALA A 487 2.00 -19.12 21.83
C ALA A 487 1.45 -19.74 20.53
N ALA A 488 0.36 -20.51 20.59
CA ALA A 488 -0.27 -21.12 19.42
C ALA A 488 -1.14 -20.14 18.60
N LEU A 489 -1.26 -18.86 19.02
CA LEU A 489 -2.03 -17.87 18.27
C LEU A 489 -1.49 -17.69 16.84
N GLN A 490 -0.19 -17.80 16.63
CA GLN A 490 0.42 -17.69 15.29
C GLN A 490 -0.04 -18.78 14.31
N GLU A 491 -0.52 -19.91 14.82
CA GLU A 491 -1.06 -21.02 14.03
C GLU A 491 -2.55 -20.83 13.69
N GLN A 492 -3.23 -19.88 14.34
CA GLN A 492 -4.66 -19.58 14.14
C GLN A 492 -4.83 -18.48 13.10
N GLN A 493 -4.53 -18.79 11.83
CA GLN A 493 -4.44 -17.80 10.75
C GLN A 493 -5.74 -17.04 10.52
N GLU A 494 -6.91 -17.69 10.65
CA GLU A 494 -8.22 -17.07 10.49
C GLU A 494 -8.48 -16.05 11.61
N VAL A 495 -8.11 -16.36 12.84
CA VAL A 495 -8.23 -15.45 13.97
C VAL A 495 -7.30 -14.25 13.81
N MET A 496 -6.05 -14.50 13.37
CA MET A 496 -5.11 -13.42 13.10
C MET A 496 -5.58 -12.52 11.95
N ALA A 497 -6.18 -13.09 10.90
CA ALA A 497 -6.73 -12.32 9.79
C ALA A 497 -7.92 -11.44 10.22
N ASP A 498 -8.85 -11.98 11.01
CA ASP A 498 -9.97 -11.22 11.56
C ASP A 498 -9.49 -10.07 12.48
N LEU A 499 -8.46 -10.32 13.31
CA LEU A 499 -7.82 -9.27 14.11
C LEU A 499 -7.16 -8.21 13.23
N ALA A 500 -6.49 -8.59 12.13
CA ALA A 500 -5.89 -7.65 11.18
C ALA A 500 -6.95 -6.77 10.51
N ASP A 501 -8.12 -7.33 10.18
CA ASP A 501 -9.24 -6.57 9.61
C ASP A 501 -9.78 -5.53 10.60
N ILE A 502 -9.94 -5.89 11.87
CA ILE A 502 -10.35 -4.93 12.92
C ILE A 502 -9.30 -3.80 13.05
N ILE A 503 -8.02 -4.16 13.13
CA ILE A 503 -6.90 -3.22 13.26
C ILE A 503 -6.85 -2.27 12.05
N THR A 504 -7.09 -2.79 10.85
CA THR A 504 -7.16 -2.01 9.61
C THR A 504 -8.27 -0.94 9.69
N GLN A 505 -9.45 -1.29 10.21
CA GLN A 505 -10.54 -0.32 10.38
C GLN A 505 -10.19 0.77 11.40
N VAL A 506 -9.45 0.45 12.47
CA VAL A 506 -8.96 1.46 13.43
C VAL A 506 -8.06 2.48 12.72
N PHE A 507 -7.08 2.03 11.95
CA PHE A 507 -6.15 2.93 11.27
C PHE A 507 -6.84 3.76 10.18
N ALA A 508 -7.77 3.15 9.43
CA ALA A 508 -8.54 3.82 8.40
C ALA A 508 -9.42 4.95 8.98
N LEU A 509 -10.21 4.63 10.02
CA LEU A 509 -11.10 5.62 10.63
C LEU A 509 -10.32 6.73 11.33
N GLU A 510 -9.26 6.41 12.08
CA GLU A 510 -8.45 7.44 12.74
C GLU A 510 -7.79 8.38 11.73
N SER A 511 -7.23 7.86 10.64
CA SER A 511 -6.58 8.67 9.59
C SER A 511 -7.59 9.59 8.89
N ALA A 512 -8.76 9.07 8.55
CA ALA A 512 -9.86 9.83 7.95
C ALA A 512 -10.39 10.93 8.89
N LEU A 513 -10.62 10.61 10.17
CA LEU A 513 -11.11 11.54 11.18
C LEU A 513 -10.14 12.69 11.43
N LEU A 514 -8.85 12.39 11.60
CA LEU A 514 -7.82 13.41 11.83
C LEU A 514 -7.70 14.36 10.63
N ARG A 515 -7.77 13.83 9.40
CA ARG A 515 -7.79 14.65 8.18
C ARG A 515 -9.05 15.49 8.08
N ALA A 516 -10.24 14.95 8.36
CA ALA A 516 -11.49 15.71 8.33
C ALA A 516 -11.48 16.87 9.33
N ARG A 517 -10.98 16.63 10.55
CA ARG A 517 -10.80 17.68 11.57
C ARG A 517 -9.80 18.75 11.14
N LYS A 518 -8.72 18.36 10.47
CA LYS A 518 -7.74 19.31 9.94
C LYS A 518 -8.36 20.19 8.86
N LEU A 519 -9.09 19.60 7.91
CA LEU A 519 -9.86 20.33 6.91
C LEU A 519 -10.91 21.25 7.53
N GLY A 520 -11.59 20.80 8.60
CA GLY A 520 -12.60 21.59 9.33
C GLY A 520 -12.05 22.92 9.83
N ARG A 521 -10.77 22.97 10.24
CA ARG A 521 -10.10 24.21 10.67
C ARG A 521 -9.85 25.19 9.51
N SER A 522 -9.86 24.73 8.27
CA SER A 522 -9.62 25.57 7.10
C SER A 522 -10.84 26.37 6.64
N GLY A 523 -12.05 26.01 7.09
CA GLY A 523 -13.31 26.61 6.66
C GLY A 523 -13.67 26.37 5.19
N LYS A 524 -12.94 25.52 4.47
CA LYS A 524 -13.18 25.23 3.06
C LYS A 524 -14.38 24.30 2.87
N HIS A 525 -15.02 24.37 1.71
CA HIS A 525 -16.13 23.48 1.33
C HIS A 525 -15.76 21.99 1.41
N SER A 526 -14.52 21.65 1.08
CA SER A 526 -13.96 20.29 1.20
C SER A 526 -14.07 19.70 2.61
N ALA A 527 -14.12 20.54 3.66
CA ALA A 527 -14.27 20.09 5.04
C ALA A 527 -15.60 19.35 5.28
N LYS A 528 -16.69 19.85 4.69
CA LYS A 528 -18.01 19.20 4.83
C LYS A 528 -18.01 17.83 4.15
N VAL A 529 -17.48 17.73 2.94
CA VAL A 529 -17.42 16.47 2.19
C VAL A 529 -16.57 15.44 2.94
N ALA A 530 -15.42 15.85 3.49
CA ALA A 530 -14.57 14.99 4.31
C ALA A 530 -15.28 14.50 5.58
N ALA A 531 -16.06 15.38 6.22
CA ALA A 531 -16.87 15.02 7.39
C ALA A 531 -17.97 14.01 7.03
N ASP A 532 -18.69 14.24 5.92
CA ASP A 532 -19.75 13.34 5.44
C ASP A 532 -19.17 11.93 5.11
N MET A 533 -17.99 11.86 4.43
CA MET A 533 -17.28 10.60 4.16
C MET A 533 -16.78 9.93 5.45
N THR A 534 -16.30 10.71 6.43
CA THR A 534 -15.87 10.16 7.73
C THR A 534 -17.05 9.56 8.49
N GLY A 535 -18.23 10.19 8.44
CA GLY A 535 -19.45 9.65 9.05
C GLY A 535 -19.89 8.31 8.45
N LEU A 536 -19.84 8.18 7.12
CA LEU A 536 -20.12 6.90 6.43
C LEU A 536 -19.11 5.81 6.82
N LEU A 537 -17.81 6.16 6.80
CA LEU A 537 -16.73 5.25 7.14
C LEU A 537 -16.83 4.75 8.59
N ALA A 538 -17.21 5.62 9.54
CA ALA A 538 -17.26 5.28 10.95
C ALA A 538 -18.29 4.17 11.24
N ASP A 539 -19.50 4.28 10.67
CA ASP A 539 -20.55 3.27 10.85
C ASP A 539 -20.14 1.92 10.23
N GLU A 540 -19.59 1.96 9.02
CA GLU A 540 -19.13 0.77 8.30
C GLU A 540 -17.97 0.08 9.05
N SER A 541 -16.99 0.85 9.53
CA SER A 541 -15.84 0.33 10.27
C SER A 541 -16.24 -0.40 11.55
N VAL A 542 -17.17 0.16 12.34
CA VAL A 542 -17.63 -0.50 13.56
C VAL A 542 -18.44 -1.77 13.24
N ALA A 543 -19.29 -1.74 12.22
CA ALA A 543 -20.06 -2.92 11.81
C ALA A 543 -19.15 -4.07 11.33
N MET A 544 -18.13 -3.77 10.52
CA MET A 544 -17.14 -4.74 10.07
C MET A 544 -16.32 -5.31 11.23
N ALA A 545 -15.86 -4.46 12.14
CA ALA A 545 -15.09 -4.88 13.30
C ALA A 545 -15.94 -5.73 14.29
N GLU A 546 -17.20 -5.40 14.50
CA GLU A 546 -18.10 -6.20 15.32
C GLU A 546 -18.27 -7.61 14.74
N GLN A 547 -18.45 -7.71 13.42
CA GLN A 547 -18.59 -9.00 12.75
C GLN A 547 -17.31 -9.83 12.83
N ALA A 548 -16.15 -9.25 12.60
CA ALA A 548 -14.85 -9.93 12.74
C ALA A 548 -14.60 -10.37 14.19
N ALA A 549 -14.86 -9.48 15.17
CA ALA A 549 -14.72 -9.81 16.57
C ALA A 549 -15.64 -10.97 17.01
N LYS A 550 -16.87 -11.07 16.48
CA LYS A 550 -17.76 -12.23 16.75
C LYS A 550 -17.12 -13.55 16.28
N ARG A 551 -16.44 -13.57 15.13
CA ARG A 551 -15.74 -14.77 14.64
C ARG A 551 -14.57 -15.13 15.55
N VAL A 552 -13.76 -14.14 15.94
CA VAL A 552 -12.65 -14.33 16.90
C VAL A 552 -13.16 -14.91 18.23
N LEU A 553 -14.20 -14.31 18.81
CA LEU A 553 -14.75 -14.76 20.10
C LEU A 553 -15.34 -16.18 20.01
N ALA A 554 -16.03 -16.50 18.91
CA ALA A 554 -16.58 -17.83 18.68
C ALA A 554 -15.48 -18.92 18.54
N ALA A 555 -14.31 -18.56 17.97
CA ALA A 555 -13.16 -19.45 17.92
C ALA A 555 -12.46 -19.63 19.29
N CYS A 556 -12.62 -18.66 20.19
CA CYS A 556 -11.93 -18.63 21.49
C CYS A 556 -12.71 -19.25 22.64
N GLY A 557 -14.04 -19.32 22.58
CA GLY A 557 -14.86 -19.72 23.71
C GLY A 557 -16.18 -20.38 23.32
N GLU A 558 -16.80 -21.02 24.27
CA GLU A 558 -18.11 -21.66 24.16
C GLU A 558 -18.98 -21.45 25.40
N GLY A 559 -20.26 -21.82 25.36
CA GLY A 559 -21.18 -21.78 26.49
C GLY A 559 -21.35 -20.40 27.10
N ASP A 560 -21.30 -20.31 28.42
CA ASP A 560 -21.53 -19.06 29.18
C ASP A 560 -20.37 -18.06 29.01
N MET A 561 -19.15 -18.55 28.81
CA MET A 561 -18.01 -17.69 28.55
C MET A 561 -18.21 -16.93 27.24
N LEU A 562 -18.57 -17.60 26.15
CA LEU A 562 -18.86 -16.96 24.87
C LEU A 562 -20.04 -15.97 25.00
N ARG A 563 -21.10 -16.35 25.70
CA ARG A 563 -22.25 -15.46 25.94
C ARG A 563 -21.84 -14.17 26.64
N THR A 564 -20.97 -14.26 27.64
CA THR A 564 -20.44 -13.10 28.39
C THR A 564 -19.58 -12.23 27.46
N GLN A 565 -18.68 -12.82 26.68
CA GLN A 565 -17.82 -12.10 25.72
C GLN A 565 -18.67 -11.39 24.67
N LEU A 566 -19.69 -12.04 24.12
CA LEU A 566 -20.62 -11.43 23.16
C LEU A 566 -21.47 -10.30 23.78
N ALA A 567 -21.79 -10.37 25.07
CA ALA A 567 -22.48 -9.29 25.77
C ALA A 567 -21.57 -8.06 25.94
N ILE A 568 -20.29 -8.27 26.26
CA ILE A 568 -19.28 -7.19 26.29
C ILE A 568 -19.14 -6.57 24.91
N LEU A 569 -18.95 -7.38 23.85
CA LEU A 569 -18.82 -6.88 22.47
C LEU A 569 -20.03 -6.04 22.06
N ARG A 570 -21.26 -6.50 22.33
CA ARG A 570 -22.48 -5.72 22.05
C ARG A 570 -22.51 -4.37 22.76
N ARG A 571 -21.97 -4.29 23.99
CA ARG A 571 -21.85 -3.02 24.72
C ARG A 571 -20.83 -2.09 24.05
N LEU A 572 -19.67 -2.61 23.66
CA LEU A 572 -18.62 -1.83 22.98
C LEU A 572 -19.04 -1.35 21.59
N ALA A 573 -19.76 -2.17 20.83
CA ALA A 573 -20.21 -1.87 19.48
C ALA A 573 -21.56 -1.12 19.41
N ARG A 574 -22.10 -0.69 20.57
CA ARG A 574 -23.40 0.02 20.59
C ARG A 574 -23.24 1.48 20.19
N PHE A 575 -23.94 1.88 19.14
CA PHE A 575 -23.98 3.29 18.70
C PHE A 575 -25.30 3.63 18.00
N THR A 576 -25.55 4.92 17.85
CA THR A 576 -26.65 5.42 17.00
C THR A 576 -26.13 5.66 15.59
N PRO A 577 -26.62 4.95 14.56
CA PRO A 577 -26.14 5.10 13.20
C PRO A 577 -26.49 6.48 12.63
N ALA A 578 -25.64 6.97 11.74
CA ALA A 578 -25.91 8.17 10.97
C ALA A 578 -26.95 7.89 9.87
N ASP A 579 -27.56 8.95 9.30
CA ASP A 579 -28.35 8.83 8.07
C ASP A 579 -27.42 8.54 6.88
N SER A 580 -27.06 7.27 6.71
CA SER A 580 -26.19 6.82 5.61
C SER A 580 -26.76 7.10 4.23
N VAL A 581 -28.09 7.20 4.09
CA VAL A 581 -28.75 7.55 2.81
C VAL A 581 -28.54 9.02 2.49
N GLY A 582 -28.79 9.91 3.46
CA GLY A 582 -28.56 11.34 3.33
C GLY A 582 -27.10 11.67 3.05
N LEU A 583 -26.17 11.08 3.84
CA LEU A 583 -24.72 11.26 3.66
C LEU A 583 -24.24 10.75 2.29
N SER A 584 -24.65 9.56 1.86
CA SER A 584 -24.28 9.02 0.55
C SER A 584 -24.74 9.92 -0.59
N ARG A 585 -25.96 10.45 -0.52
CA ARG A 585 -26.47 11.40 -1.52
C ARG A 585 -25.72 12.74 -1.50
N ALA A 586 -25.29 13.21 -0.33
CA ALA A 586 -24.49 14.42 -0.20
C ALA A 586 -23.09 14.24 -0.83
N VAL A 587 -22.37 13.19 -0.47
CA VAL A 587 -21.05 12.84 -1.04
C VAL A 587 -21.15 12.65 -2.56
N ALA A 588 -22.14 11.88 -3.04
CA ALA A 588 -22.32 11.64 -4.47
C ALA A 588 -22.60 12.93 -5.23
N ARG A 589 -23.39 13.85 -4.67
CA ARG A 589 -23.67 15.16 -5.29
C ARG A 589 -22.39 15.95 -5.53
N GLU A 590 -21.50 15.99 -4.54
CA GLU A 590 -20.21 16.68 -4.66
C GLU A 590 -19.33 16.03 -5.73
N CYS A 591 -19.25 14.68 -5.75
CA CYS A 591 -18.52 13.95 -6.79
C CYS A 591 -19.09 14.22 -8.19
N ILE A 592 -20.41 14.18 -8.36
CA ILE A 592 -21.10 14.41 -9.64
C ILE A 592 -20.91 15.86 -10.10
N GLN A 593 -20.97 16.83 -9.19
CA GLN A 593 -20.75 18.23 -9.48
C GLN A 593 -19.30 18.51 -9.90
N ALA A 594 -18.33 17.95 -9.18
CA ALA A 594 -16.90 18.03 -9.51
C ALA A 594 -16.53 17.26 -10.78
N GLY A 595 -17.33 16.26 -11.17
CA GLY A 595 -17.00 15.33 -12.26
C GLY A 595 -15.87 14.35 -11.91
N LYS A 596 -15.43 14.31 -10.66
CA LYS A 596 -14.31 13.52 -10.15
C LYS A 596 -14.37 13.39 -8.62
N TYR A 597 -13.36 12.76 -8.04
CA TYR A 597 -13.17 12.77 -6.57
C TYR A 597 -12.99 14.20 -6.06
N PRO A 598 -13.80 14.66 -5.07
CA PRO A 598 -13.94 16.08 -4.77
C PRO A 598 -12.81 16.71 -3.95
N LEU A 599 -11.88 15.91 -3.42
CA LEU A 599 -10.75 16.40 -2.62
C LEU A 599 -9.42 16.45 -3.42
N GLN A 600 -9.50 16.29 -4.71
CA GLN A 600 -8.36 16.35 -5.62
C GLN A 600 -8.11 17.76 -6.15
#